data_66a99cc1863595ac2f5fe893cce683c8
#
_entry.id   66a99cc1863595ac2f5fe893cce683c8
#
_cell.length_a   1.000
_cell.length_b   1.000
_cell.length_c   1.000
_cell.angle_alpha   90.00
_cell.angle_beta   90.00
_cell.angle_gamma   90.00
#
_symmetry.space_group_name_H-M   'P 1'
#
loop_
_entity.id
_entity.type
_entity.pdbx_description
1 polymer ?
#
loop_
_entity_poly.entity_id
_entity_poly.type
_entity_poly.pdbx_seq_one_letter_code
_entity_poly.pdbx_strand_id
1 'polypeptide(L)'
;MLDSPRQRPALPDTGAYRHGRFALTSSPMDASVDDDATLMLAYAQGELSAFDTLYARHRGTLYRFLLRSARDPALAEELFQETWSRVVASRARYTPQAKFTTWLLQIAHNLLIDSYRRKRPMADGEEAEVALGNLPAPGHEQPEHVLSDFERRRRLQRAIETLPDEQRTAVLLRLENNLSVEEIAQVTGVGRETAKSRLRYAMNRLREQLAE
;
A
#
# COMPACT_ATOMS: atom_id res chain seq x y z
N MET A 1 8.98 -58.16 -0.20
CA MET A 1 8.01 -57.17 0.34
C MET A 1 8.60 -55.82 0.09
N LEU A 2 8.13 -55.15 -0.96
CA LEU A 2 8.71 -53.94 -1.51
C LEU A 2 7.97 -52.72 -0.91
N ASP A 3 8.73 -51.87 -0.26
CA ASP A 3 8.25 -50.62 0.35
C ASP A 3 8.06 -49.56 -0.73
N SER A 4 6.81 -49.06 -0.91
CA SER A 4 6.48 -48.05 -1.89
C SER A 4 6.71 -46.64 -1.32
N PRO A 5 7.38 -45.73 -2.03
CA PRO A 5 7.57 -44.38 -1.57
C PRO A 5 6.25 -43.60 -1.65
N ARG A 6 5.86 -42.97 -0.54
CA ARG A 6 4.71 -42.07 -0.43
C ARG A 6 4.92 -40.83 -1.30
N GLN A 7 4.09 -40.68 -2.31
CA GLN A 7 3.97 -39.45 -3.10
C GLN A 7 3.51 -38.29 -2.21
N ARG A 8 4.29 -37.21 -2.21
CA ARG A 8 3.89 -35.92 -1.63
C ARG A 8 2.82 -35.29 -2.54
N PRO A 9 1.75 -34.69 -1.99
CA PRO A 9 0.78 -33.96 -2.81
C PRO A 9 1.43 -32.71 -3.42
N ALA A 10 1.20 -32.53 -4.71
CA ALA A 10 1.61 -31.34 -5.47
C ALA A 10 0.88 -30.11 -4.90
N LEU A 11 1.64 -29.03 -4.66
CA LEU A 11 1.10 -27.73 -4.33
C LEU A 11 0.30 -27.18 -5.53
N PRO A 12 -0.86 -26.54 -5.31
CA PRO A 12 -1.64 -25.96 -6.39
C PRO A 12 -0.86 -24.86 -7.11
N ASP A 13 -0.90 -24.95 -8.42
CA ASP A 13 -0.35 -23.99 -9.37
C ASP A 13 -0.96 -22.60 -9.11
N THR A 14 -0.13 -21.69 -8.59
CA THR A 14 -0.53 -20.31 -8.31
C THR A 14 -0.67 -19.58 -9.64
N GLY A 15 -1.91 -19.43 -10.08
CA GLY A 15 -2.33 -18.81 -11.31
C GLY A 15 -1.50 -17.59 -11.72
N ALA A 16 -1.12 -17.61 -12.96
CA ALA A 16 -0.32 -16.62 -13.66
C ALA A 16 -0.78 -15.17 -13.36
N TYR A 17 0.08 -14.42 -12.70
CA TYR A 17 -0.01 -12.96 -12.69
C TYR A 17 0.08 -12.47 -14.15
N ARG A 18 -1.03 -11.98 -14.68
CA ARG A 18 -1.04 -11.26 -15.95
C ARG A 18 -0.16 -10.03 -15.81
N HIS A 19 1.03 -10.13 -16.32
CA HIS A 19 1.92 -9.00 -16.57
C HIS A 19 1.30 -8.16 -17.67
N GLY A 20 0.62 -7.07 -17.30
CA GLY A 20 0.35 -5.99 -18.23
C GLY A 20 1.69 -5.44 -18.70
N ARG A 21 2.08 -5.73 -19.93
CA ARG A 21 3.20 -5.09 -20.60
C ARG A 21 2.82 -3.63 -20.86
N PHE A 22 3.18 -2.75 -19.94
CA PHE A 22 3.30 -1.34 -20.26
C PHE A 22 4.75 -1.09 -20.72
N ALA A 23 4.91 -0.77 -21.99
CA ALA A 23 6.16 -0.26 -22.53
C ALA A 23 6.43 1.10 -21.87
N LEU A 24 7.36 1.12 -20.91
CA LEU A 24 7.88 2.35 -20.33
C LEU A 24 8.94 2.90 -21.28
N THR A 25 8.63 4.04 -21.91
CA THR A 25 9.67 4.92 -22.48
C THR A 25 10.46 5.48 -21.31
N SER A 26 11.64 4.90 -21.10
CA SER A 26 12.59 5.30 -20.07
C SER A 26 13.19 6.65 -20.42
N SER A 27 12.81 7.70 -19.72
CA SER A 27 13.71 8.84 -19.51
C SER A 27 14.81 8.41 -18.53
N PRO A 28 16.08 8.77 -18.73
CA PRO A 28 17.14 8.45 -17.80
C PRO A 28 16.90 9.21 -16.51
N MET A 29 16.36 8.52 -15.51
CA MET A 29 16.27 9.03 -14.15
C MET A 29 17.63 8.96 -13.49
N ASP A 30 17.98 10.08 -12.89
CA ASP A 30 19.12 10.32 -12.02
C ASP A 30 19.37 9.10 -11.10
N ALA A 31 20.48 8.40 -11.37
CA ALA A 31 20.82 7.15 -10.70
C ALA A 31 21.49 7.45 -9.35
N SER A 32 20.75 7.98 -8.39
CA SER A 32 21.03 7.65 -7.01
C SER A 32 20.64 6.19 -6.83
N VAL A 33 21.65 5.31 -6.74
CA VAL A 33 21.45 3.88 -6.49
C VAL A 33 20.53 3.77 -5.28
N ASP A 34 19.33 3.20 -5.45
CA ASP A 34 18.43 2.94 -4.33
C ASP A 34 19.15 1.95 -3.41
N ASP A 35 19.61 2.45 -2.26
CA ASP A 35 20.32 1.66 -1.23
C ASP A 35 19.50 0.43 -0.82
N ASP A 36 18.19 0.57 -0.75
CA ASP A 36 17.28 -0.54 -0.41
C ASP A 36 17.16 -1.57 -1.55
N ALA A 37 17.27 -1.15 -2.82
CA ALA A 37 17.35 -2.09 -3.93
C ALA A 37 18.65 -2.90 -3.90
N THR A 38 19.75 -2.27 -3.52
CA THR A 38 21.05 -2.94 -3.33
C THR A 38 20.97 -3.96 -2.18
N LEU A 39 20.36 -3.59 -1.05
CA LEU A 39 20.13 -4.52 0.06
C LEU A 39 19.26 -5.70 -0.37
N MET A 40 18.21 -5.49 -1.16
CA MET A 40 17.36 -6.58 -1.65
C MET A 40 18.10 -7.52 -2.59
N LEU A 41 19.01 -7.02 -3.42
CA LEU A 41 19.89 -7.84 -4.26
C LEU A 41 20.90 -8.65 -3.41
N ALA A 42 21.50 -8.07 -2.39
CA ALA A 42 22.37 -8.75 -1.44
C ALA A 42 21.62 -9.88 -0.71
N TYR A 43 20.38 -9.60 -0.27
CA TYR A 43 19.50 -10.62 0.32
C TYR A 43 19.20 -11.76 -0.67
N ALA A 44 18.98 -11.47 -1.94
CA ALA A 44 18.78 -12.48 -2.98
C ALA A 44 20.00 -13.38 -3.16
N GLN A 45 21.21 -12.88 -2.90
CA GLN A 45 22.48 -13.61 -2.92
C GLN A 45 22.76 -14.38 -1.61
N GLY A 46 21.90 -14.27 -0.61
CA GLY A 46 21.99 -15.02 0.64
C GLY A 46 22.47 -14.21 1.86
N GLU A 47 22.68 -12.91 1.73
CA GLU A 47 23.04 -12.03 2.85
C GLU A 47 21.82 -11.72 3.72
N LEU A 48 21.64 -12.47 4.81
CA LEU A 48 20.46 -12.33 5.68
C LEU A 48 20.42 -10.98 6.41
N SER A 49 21.57 -10.42 6.78
CA SER A 49 21.66 -9.10 7.43
C SER A 49 21.10 -7.95 6.58
N ALA A 50 21.15 -8.09 5.24
CA ALA A 50 20.53 -7.14 4.33
C ALA A 50 19.00 -7.14 4.47
N PHE A 51 18.37 -8.30 4.65
CA PHE A 51 16.94 -8.40 4.95
C PHE A 51 16.58 -7.77 6.29
N ASP A 52 17.36 -8.02 7.34
CA ASP A 52 17.12 -7.44 8.66
C ASP A 52 17.13 -5.90 8.59
N THR A 53 18.04 -5.34 7.79
CA THR A 53 18.13 -3.90 7.55
C THR A 53 16.89 -3.37 6.81
N LEU A 54 16.47 -4.02 5.73
CA LEU A 54 15.25 -3.67 4.99
C LEU A 54 14.02 -3.73 5.88
N TYR A 55 13.87 -4.83 6.63
CA TYR A 55 12.76 -5.01 7.56
C TYR A 55 12.73 -3.91 8.62
N ALA A 56 13.86 -3.61 9.27
CA ALA A 56 13.95 -2.57 10.29
C ALA A 56 13.57 -1.18 9.74
N ARG A 57 13.98 -0.85 8.51
CA ARG A 57 13.69 0.44 7.85
C ARG A 57 12.20 0.58 7.51
N HIS A 58 11.58 -0.47 6.98
CA HIS A 58 10.27 -0.35 6.35
C HIS A 58 9.09 -0.87 7.19
N ARG A 59 9.32 -1.72 8.21
CA ARG A 59 8.25 -2.34 9.01
C ARG A 59 7.26 -1.33 9.59
N GLY A 60 7.76 -0.24 10.16
CA GLY A 60 6.90 0.75 10.83
C GLY A 60 6.05 1.55 9.85
N THR A 61 6.62 1.93 8.71
CA THR A 61 5.93 2.70 7.67
C THR A 61 4.92 1.83 6.92
N LEU A 62 5.28 0.60 6.59
CA LEU A 62 4.38 -0.38 5.99
C LEU A 62 3.19 -0.70 6.89
N TYR A 63 3.44 -0.98 8.18
CA TYR A 63 2.36 -1.29 9.13
C TYR A 63 1.39 -0.13 9.29
N ARG A 64 1.89 1.12 9.44
CA ARG A 64 1.03 2.31 9.51
C ARG A 64 0.19 2.50 8.25
N PHE A 65 0.78 2.33 7.07
CA PHE A 65 0.05 2.39 5.80
C PHE A 65 -1.09 1.36 5.77
N LEU A 66 -0.82 0.10 6.10
CA LEU A 66 -1.82 -0.97 6.13
C LEU A 66 -2.91 -0.71 7.17
N LEU A 67 -2.54 -0.32 8.40
CA LEU A 67 -3.48 -0.04 9.48
C LEU A 67 -4.46 1.08 9.10
N ARG A 68 -3.96 2.16 8.52
CA ARG A 68 -4.78 3.30 8.12
C ARG A 68 -5.60 3.03 6.84
N SER A 69 -5.12 2.16 5.97
CA SER A 69 -5.84 1.75 4.77
C SER A 69 -6.93 0.74 5.09
N ALA A 70 -6.64 -0.30 5.87
CA ALA A 70 -7.57 -1.37 6.20
C ALA A 70 -8.63 -0.97 7.23
N ARG A 71 -8.32 -0.01 8.14
CA ARG A 71 -9.18 0.39 9.28
C ARG A 71 -9.53 -0.76 10.25
N ASP A 72 -8.88 -1.87 10.11
CA ASP A 72 -9.05 -3.10 10.90
C ASP A 72 -7.66 -3.58 11.31
N PRO A 73 -7.32 -3.53 12.61
CA PRO A 73 -5.99 -3.93 13.08
C PRO A 73 -5.66 -5.40 12.80
N ALA A 74 -6.65 -6.30 12.88
CA ALA A 74 -6.43 -7.72 12.62
C ALA A 74 -6.11 -7.96 11.13
N LEU A 75 -6.85 -7.31 10.22
CA LEU A 75 -6.57 -7.34 8.80
C LEU A 75 -5.22 -6.69 8.47
N ALA A 76 -4.89 -5.57 9.11
CA ALA A 76 -3.60 -4.92 8.89
C ALA A 76 -2.42 -5.81 9.27
N GLU A 77 -2.53 -6.55 10.38
CA GLU A 77 -1.51 -7.51 10.81
C GLU A 77 -1.36 -8.68 9.82
N GLU A 78 -2.48 -9.27 9.39
CA GLU A 78 -2.49 -10.32 8.37
C GLU A 78 -1.80 -9.85 7.07
N LEU A 79 -2.19 -8.67 6.57
CA LEU A 79 -1.63 -8.11 5.34
C LEU A 79 -0.14 -7.74 5.49
N PHE A 80 0.27 -7.30 6.68
CA PHE A 80 1.67 -7.00 6.99
C PHE A 80 2.54 -8.26 6.91
N GLN A 81 2.10 -9.33 7.55
CA GLN A 81 2.82 -10.62 7.52
C GLN A 81 2.86 -11.20 6.10
N GLU A 82 1.74 -11.17 5.38
CA GLU A 82 1.67 -11.66 4.00
C GLU A 82 2.54 -10.84 3.05
N THR A 83 2.63 -9.50 3.25
CA THR A 83 3.51 -8.64 2.46
C THR A 83 4.96 -9.07 2.59
N TRP A 84 5.47 -9.25 3.81
CA TRP A 84 6.83 -9.69 4.04
C TRP A 84 7.07 -11.12 3.57
N SER A 85 6.11 -12.01 3.72
CA SER A 85 6.16 -13.35 3.15
C SER A 85 6.37 -13.31 1.63
N ARG A 86 5.65 -12.43 0.92
CA ARG A 86 5.82 -12.23 -0.53
C ARG A 86 7.17 -11.62 -0.89
N VAL A 87 7.69 -10.70 -0.11
CA VAL A 87 9.04 -10.16 -0.28
C VAL A 87 10.07 -11.30 -0.23
N VAL A 88 10.00 -12.14 0.80
CA VAL A 88 10.89 -13.30 0.97
C VAL A 88 10.75 -14.29 -0.19
N ALA A 89 9.54 -14.63 -0.59
CA ALA A 89 9.29 -15.56 -1.69
C ALA A 89 9.77 -15.03 -3.05
N SER A 90 9.77 -13.70 -3.22
CA SER A 90 10.15 -13.05 -4.48
C SER A 90 11.64 -12.78 -4.60
N ARG A 91 12.44 -13.00 -3.54
CA ARG A 91 13.85 -12.58 -3.46
C ARG A 91 14.70 -13.02 -4.66
N ALA A 92 14.56 -14.28 -5.09
CA ALA A 92 15.36 -14.84 -6.18
C ALA A 92 15.00 -14.27 -7.58
N ARG A 93 13.84 -13.62 -7.72
CA ARG A 93 13.34 -13.04 -8.98
C ARG A 93 13.26 -11.51 -8.92
N TYR A 94 13.74 -10.92 -7.83
CA TYR A 94 13.70 -9.48 -7.68
C TYR A 94 14.59 -8.80 -8.73
N THR A 95 14.02 -7.84 -9.43
CA THR A 95 14.73 -6.98 -10.38
C THR A 95 14.35 -5.53 -10.07
N PRO A 96 15.30 -4.62 -9.81
CA PRO A 96 15.03 -3.24 -9.46
C PRO A 96 14.52 -2.46 -10.68
N GLN A 97 13.21 -2.44 -10.88
CA GLN A 97 12.51 -1.64 -11.90
C GLN A 97 11.95 -0.33 -11.36
N ALA A 98 11.86 -0.23 -10.05
CA ALA A 98 11.39 0.94 -9.30
C ALA A 98 12.12 0.95 -7.95
N LYS A 99 11.94 2.03 -7.17
CA LYS A 99 12.43 2.06 -5.78
C LYS A 99 11.84 0.90 -4.99
N PHE A 100 12.65 0.32 -4.10
CA PHE A 100 12.21 -0.78 -3.24
C PHE A 100 10.91 -0.45 -2.48
N THR A 101 10.81 0.78 -1.94
CA THR A 101 9.61 1.25 -1.24
C THR A 101 8.37 1.21 -2.12
N THR A 102 8.47 1.64 -3.38
CA THR A 102 7.36 1.60 -4.35
C THR A 102 6.92 0.16 -4.62
N TRP A 103 7.87 -0.74 -4.84
CA TRP A 103 7.59 -2.16 -5.05
C TRP A 103 6.97 -2.83 -3.81
N LEU A 104 7.49 -2.55 -2.61
CA LEU A 104 6.94 -3.06 -1.36
C LEU A 104 5.49 -2.62 -1.13
N LEU A 105 5.21 -1.32 -1.33
CA LEU A 105 3.87 -0.76 -1.18
C LEU A 105 2.90 -1.23 -2.25
N GLN A 106 3.38 -1.57 -3.46
CA GLN A 106 2.57 -2.19 -4.50
C GLN A 106 2.11 -3.59 -4.08
N ILE A 107 3.00 -4.40 -3.48
CA ILE A 107 2.62 -5.71 -2.92
C ILE A 107 1.53 -5.54 -1.86
N ALA A 108 1.74 -4.62 -0.91
CA ALA A 108 0.81 -4.36 0.18
C ALA A 108 -0.55 -3.87 -0.32
N HIS A 109 -0.55 -2.94 -1.28
CA HIS A 109 -1.79 -2.41 -1.88
C HIS A 109 -2.58 -3.50 -2.62
N ASN A 110 -1.91 -4.33 -3.43
CA ASN A 110 -2.56 -5.43 -4.13
C ASN A 110 -3.21 -6.41 -3.15
N LEU A 111 -2.51 -6.78 -2.08
CA LEU A 111 -3.06 -7.62 -1.01
C LEU A 111 -4.30 -7.00 -0.35
N LEU A 112 -4.26 -5.71 -0.08
CA LEU A 112 -5.39 -4.97 0.49
C LEU A 112 -6.62 -5.01 -0.45
N ILE A 113 -6.44 -4.72 -1.72
CA ILE A 113 -7.52 -4.78 -2.72
C ILE A 113 -8.08 -6.21 -2.86
N ASP A 114 -7.21 -7.22 -2.91
CA ASP A 114 -7.62 -8.62 -2.97
C ASP A 114 -8.41 -9.04 -1.72
N SER A 115 -8.06 -8.52 -0.53
CA SER A 115 -8.81 -8.78 0.70
C SER A 115 -10.22 -8.19 0.65
N TYR A 116 -10.38 -6.98 0.11
CA TYR A 116 -11.69 -6.36 -0.07
C TYR A 116 -12.54 -7.09 -1.09
N ARG A 117 -11.97 -7.55 -2.20
CA ARG A 117 -12.68 -8.36 -3.20
C ARG A 117 -13.19 -9.67 -2.59
N ARG A 118 -12.41 -10.34 -1.75
CA ARG A 118 -12.81 -11.57 -1.07
C ARG A 118 -13.92 -11.37 -0.02
N LYS A 119 -13.94 -10.21 0.64
CA LYS A 119 -14.96 -9.87 1.65
C LYS A 119 -16.29 -9.43 1.04
N ARG A 120 -16.33 -9.06 -0.25
CA ARG A 120 -17.58 -8.76 -0.96
C ARG A 120 -18.19 -10.06 -1.46
N PRO A 121 -19.47 -10.40 -1.12
CA PRO A 121 -20.20 -11.44 -1.81
C PRO A 121 -20.25 -11.09 -3.31
N MET A 122 -20.14 -12.09 -4.18
CA MET A 122 -20.30 -11.92 -5.63
C MET A 122 -21.69 -11.33 -5.91
N ALA A 123 -21.78 -10.02 -6.01
CA ALA A 123 -22.87 -9.34 -6.69
C ALA A 123 -22.31 -8.93 -8.05
N ASP A 124 -22.99 -9.40 -9.09
CA ASP A 124 -22.64 -9.24 -10.51
C ASP A 124 -22.21 -7.81 -10.86
N GLY A 125 -21.15 -7.78 -11.62
CA GLY A 125 -20.68 -6.74 -12.53
C GLY A 125 -21.37 -5.39 -12.50
N GLU A 126 -20.82 -4.48 -11.67
CA GLU A 126 -20.79 -3.05 -11.92
C GLU A 126 -19.73 -2.48 -10.98
N GLU A 127 -18.87 -1.59 -11.48
CA GLU A 127 -17.96 -0.79 -10.67
C GLU A 127 -18.79 0.08 -9.71
N ALA A 128 -19.24 -0.50 -8.61
CA ALA A 128 -19.97 0.21 -7.59
C ALA A 128 -18.99 1.09 -6.82
N GLU A 129 -19.02 2.37 -7.14
CA GLU A 129 -18.58 3.45 -6.29
C GLU A 129 -19.17 3.23 -4.89
N VAL A 130 -18.32 2.80 -3.95
CA VAL A 130 -18.77 2.49 -2.58
C VAL A 130 -19.09 3.80 -1.89
N ALA A 131 -20.35 4.17 -1.90
CA ALA A 131 -20.91 5.12 -0.95
C ALA A 131 -20.84 4.48 0.45
N LEU A 132 -19.76 4.76 1.17
CA LEU A 132 -19.72 4.49 2.60
C LEU A 132 -20.62 5.51 3.30
N GLY A 133 -21.65 4.98 3.96
CA GLY A 133 -22.61 5.74 4.74
C GLY A 133 -21.91 6.69 5.71
N ASN A 134 -22.37 7.94 5.70
CA ASN A 134 -22.05 8.95 6.68
C ASN A 134 -22.49 8.47 8.07
N LEU A 135 -21.51 8.17 8.93
CA LEU A 135 -21.75 8.20 10.37
C LEU A 135 -21.65 9.66 10.82
N PRO A 136 -22.68 10.23 11.46
CA PRO A 136 -22.62 11.61 11.91
C PRO A 136 -21.59 11.74 13.02
N ALA A 137 -20.63 12.64 12.83
CA ALA A 137 -19.74 13.07 13.90
C ALA A 137 -20.53 13.92 14.91
N PRO A 138 -20.41 13.70 16.24
CA PRO A 138 -21.00 14.58 17.22
C PRO A 138 -20.32 15.94 17.16
N GLY A 139 -21.13 16.99 16.92
CA GLY A 139 -20.69 18.36 17.01
C GLY A 139 -20.30 18.71 18.44
N HIS A 140 -19.11 19.26 18.61
CA HIS A 140 -18.76 20.04 19.79
C HIS A 140 -18.26 21.41 19.31
N GLU A 141 -19.07 22.41 19.60
CA GLU A 141 -18.65 23.80 19.65
C GLU A 141 -17.56 23.92 20.72
N GLN A 142 -16.38 24.44 20.33
CA GLN A 142 -15.35 24.83 21.29
C GLN A 142 -14.73 26.17 20.89
N PRO A 143 -14.42 27.02 21.91
CA PRO A 143 -13.94 28.39 21.69
C PRO A 143 -12.53 28.40 21.10
N GLU A 144 -12.18 29.57 20.52
CA GLU A 144 -10.88 29.89 19.89
C GLU A 144 -9.70 29.63 20.84
N HIS A 145 -9.22 28.41 20.86
CA HIS A 145 -7.92 28.06 21.45
C HIS A 145 -6.93 27.71 20.34
N VAL A 146 -5.73 28.21 20.47
CA VAL A 146 -4.58 27.77 19.68
C VAL A 146 -4.49 26.24 19.79
N LEU A 147 -4.99 25.54 18.77
CA LEU A 147 -4.98 24.08 18.74
C LEU A 147 -3.54 23.61 18.90
N SER A 148 -3.27 22.79 19.90
CA SER A 148 -1.96 22.20 20.09
C SER A 148 -1.57 21.37 18.84
N ASP A 149 -0.28 21.22 18.57
CA ASP A 149 0.17 20.39 17.45
C ASP A 149 -0.39 18.96 17.51
N PHE A 150 -0.70 18.48 18.68
CA PHE A 150 -1.34 17.19 18.92
C PHE A 150 -2.80 17.19 18.41
N GLU A 151 -3.57 18.24 18.70
CA GLU A 151 -4.95 18.37 18.26
C GLU A 151 -5.05 18.53 16.74
N ARG A 152 -4.12 19.32 16.14
CA ARG A 152 -4.01 19.47 14.69
C ARG A 152 -3.71 18.14 14.00
N ARG A 153 -2.79 17.35 14.57
CA ARG A 153 -2.49 16.00 14.04
C ARG A 153 -3.68 15.07 14.14
N ARG A 154 -4.39 15.07 15.28
CA ARG A 154 -5.61 14.26 15.46
C ARG A 154 -6.72 14.69 14.50
N ARG A 155 -6.90 15.99 14.29
CA ARG A 155 -7.89 16.52 13.35
C ARG A 155 -7.56 16.09 11.92
N LEU A 156 -6.32 16.25 11.49
CA LEU A 156 -5.86 15.78 10.19
C LEU A 156 -6.06 14.26 10.02
N GLN A 157 -5.73 13.49 11.05
CA GLN A 157 -5.91 12.04 11.01
C GLN A 157 -7.38 11.66 10.81
N ARG A 158 -8.30 12.26 11.57
CA ARG A 158 -9.75 12.04 11.40
C ARG A 158 -10.22 12.44 10.01
N ALA A 159 -9.77 13.59 9.50
CA ALA A 159 -10.11 14.05 8.17
C ALA A 159 -9.65 13.07 7.08
N ILE A 160 -8.45 12.49 7.20
CA ILE A 160 -7.97 11.44 6.28
C ILE A 160 -8.85 10.17 6.37
N GLU A 161 -9.32 9.81 7.56
CA GLU A 161 -10.18 8.63 7.76
C GLU A 161 -11.55 8.77 7.10
N THR A 162 -12.05 9.99 6.87
CA THR A 162 -13.34 10.23 6.19
C THR A 162 -13.22 10.22 4.66
N LEU A 163 -12.01 10.20 4.10
CA LEU A 163 -11.83 10.16 2.67
C LEU A 163 -12.30 8.81 2.06
N PRO A 164 -12.82 8.81 0.83
CA PRO A 164 -13.01 7.58 0.04
C PRO A 164 -11.70 6.78 -0.04
N ASP A 165 -11.80 5.46 -0.08
CA ASP A 165 -10.66 4.55 0.02
C ASP A 165 -9.52 4.85 -0.97
N GLU A 166 -9.86 5.13 -2.22
CA GLU A 166 -8.88 5.46 -3.25
C GLU A 166 -8.18 6.81 -3.02
N GLN A 167 -8.93 7.82 -2.55
CA GLN A 167 -8.39 9.13 -2.21
C GLN A 167 -7.52 9.04 -0.95
N ARG A 168 -7.97 8.29 0.05
CA ARG A 168 -7.22 8.03 1.28
C ARG A 168 -5.90 7.32 0.98
N THR A 169 -5.94 6.25 0.18
CA THR A 169 -4.73 5.54 -0.25
C THR A 169 -3.73 6.48 -0.93
N ALA A 170 -4.18 7.30 -1.88
CA ALA A 170 -3.30 8.25 -2.56
C ALA A 170 -2.66 9.26 -1.60
N VAL A 171 -3.43 9.78 -0.63
CA VAL A 171 -2.93 10.71 0.40
C VAL A 171 -1.93 10.03 1.34
N LEU A 172 -2.21 8.82 1.81
CA LEU A 172 -1.30 8.07 2.68
C LEU A 172 0.03 7.77 1.98
N LEU A 173 -0.02 7.35 0.72
CA LEU A 173 1.18 7.15 -0.09
C LEU A 173 1.97 8.45 -0.28
N ARG A 174 1.29 9.59 -0.45
CA ARG A 174 1.95 10.90 -0.60
C ARG A 174 2.55 11.43 0.69
N LEU A 175 1.77 11.47 1.78
CA LEU A 175 2.13 12.15 3.01
C LEU A 175 3.02 11.30 3.94
N GLU A 176 2.81 10.00 3.99
CA GLU A 176 3.54 9.11 4.90
C GLU A 176 4.72 8.41 4.24
N ASN A 177 4.63 8.16 2.94
CA ASN A 177 5.65 7.44 2.19
C ASN A 177 6.40 8.34 1.19
N ASN A 178 6.04 9.62 1.11
CA ASN A 178 6.67 10.63 0.25
C ASN A 178 6.77 10.23 -1.23
N LEU A 179 5.79 9.44 -1.73
CA LEU A 179 5.79 9.00 -3.12
C LEU A 179 5.40 10.13 -4.08
N SER A 180 6.02 10.16 -5.24
CA SER A 180 5.61 11.01 -6.37
C SER A 180 4.26 10.56 -6.96
N VAL A 181 3.65 11.38 -7.81
CA VAL A 181 2.40 11.02 -8.49
C VAL A 181 2.60 9.77 -9.38
N GLU A 182 3.75 9.67 -10.01
CA GLU A 182 4.15 8.54 -10.84
C GLU A 182 4.27 7.24 -10.03
N GLU A 183 4.91 7.31 -8.87
CA GLU A 183 5.04 6.17 -7.95
C GLU A 183 3.69 5.77 -7.36
N ILE A 184 2.82 6.73 -7.02
CA ILE A 184 1.44 6.45 -6.56
C ILE A 184 0.63 5.76 -7.67
N ALA A 185 0.75 6.22 -8.92
CA ALA A 185 0.11 5.60 -10.07
C ALA A 185 0.57 4.13 -10.23
N GLN A 186 1.88 3.88 -10.07
CA GLN A 186 2.47 2.55 -10.13
C GLN A 186 1.96 1.64 -9.00
N VAL A 187 1.98 2.14 -7.75
CA VAL A 187 1.50 1.37 -6.57
C VAL A 187 0.03 0.99 -6.72
N THR A 188 -0.80 1.93 -7.17
CA THR A 188 -2.26 1.75 -7.25
C THR A 188 -2.74 1.14 -8.56
N GLY A 189 -1.83 0.94 -9.54
CA GLY A 189 -2.16 0.33 -10.83
C GLY A 189 -3.06 1.19 -11.73
N VAL A 190 -3.04 2.53 -11.55
CA VAL A 190 -3.86 3.47 -12.32
C VAL A 190 -2.99 4.39 -13.19
N GLY A 191 -3.61 5.11 -14.13
CA GLY A 191 -2.91 6.13 -14.90
C GLY A 191 -2.47 7.33 -14.05
N ARG A 192 -1.38 8.02 -14.45
CA ARG A 192 -0.84 9.20 -13.78
C ARG A 192 -1.89 10.30 -13.55
N GLU A 193 -2.73 10.58 -14.55
CA GLU A 193 -3.78 11.60 -14.42
C GLU A 193 -4.86 11.19 -13.40
N THR A 194 -5.19 9.90 -13.30
CA THR A 194 -6.09 9.38 -12.27
C THR A 194 -5.49 9.55 -10.88
N ALA A 195 -4.23 9.17 -10.67
CA ALA A 195 -3.53 9.37 -9.39
C ALA A 195 -3.48 10.84 -8.99
N LYS A 196 -3.18 11.74 -9.94
CA LYS A 196 -3.17 13.19 -9.74
C LYS A 196 -4.55 13.73 -9.37
N SER A 197 -5.61 13.25 -10.04
CA SER A 197 -6.98 13.67 -9.74
C SER A 197 -7.43 13.20 -8.37
N ARG A 198 -7.14 11.94 -7.99
CA ARG A 198 -7.41 11.41 -6.64
C ARG A 198 -6.74 12.25 -5.55
N LEU A 199 -5.47 12.61 -5.71
CA LEU A 199 -4.76 13.49 -4.79
C LEU A 199 -5.39 14.88 -4.72
N ARG A 200 -5.71 15.48 -5.87
CA ARG A 200 -6.33 16.82 -5.91
C ARG A 200 -7.65 16.85 -5.16
N TYR A 201 -8.54 15.89 -5.42
CA TYR A 201 -9.84 15.81 -4.75
C TYR A 201 -9.68 15.56 -3.25
N ALA A 202 -8.79 14.66 -2.87
CA ALA A 202 -8.48 14.39 -1.47
C ALA A 202 -7.97 15.66 -0.76
N MET A 203 -7.02 16.39 -1.34
CA MET A 203 -6.47 17.60 -0.75
C MET A 203 -7.50 18.73 -0.64
N ASN A 204 -8.43 18.84 -1.58
CA ASN A 204 -9.52 19.81 -1.48
C ASN A 204 -10.46 19.46 -0.32
N ARG A 205 -10.89 18.20 -0.21
CA ARG A 205 -11.72 17.75 0.92
C ARG A 205 -11.04 17.97 2.27
N LEU A 206 -9.74 17.66 2.37
CA LEU A 206 -8.99 17.89 3.60
C LEU A 206 -8.93 19.38 3.96
N ARG A 207 -8.74 20.26 2.99
CA ARG A 207 -8.77 21.72 3.25
C ARG A 207 -10.12 22.21 3.75
N GLU A 208 -11.20 21.74 3.13
CA GLU A 208 -12.57 22.09 3.55
C GLU A 208 -12.81 21.65 5.01
N GLN A 209 -12.51 20.42 5.36
CA GLN A 209 -12.69 19.87 6.72
C GLN A 209 -11.76 20.47 7.78
N LEU A 210 -10.61 20.99 7.39
CA LEU A 210 -9.66 21.60 8.32
C LEU A 210 -9.84 23.12 8.44
N ALA A 211 -10.61 23.75 7.55
CA ALA A 211 -10.96 25.17 7.61
C ALA A 211 -12.16 25.45 8.55
N GLU A 212 -12.96 24.43 8.85
CA GLU A 212 -14.02 24.45 9.86
C GLU A 212 -13.45 24.27 11.30
#